data_14b58bc1fc776e4ca2d59283c75f6386
#
_entry.id   14b58bc1fc776e4ca2d59283c75f6386
#
_cell.length_a   1.000
_cell.length_b   1.000
_cell.length_c   1.000
_cell.angle_alpha   90.00
_cell.angle_beta   90.00
_cell.angle_gamma   90.00
#
_symmetry.space_group_name_H-M   'P 1'
#
loop_
_entity.id
_entity.type
_entity.pdbx_description
1 polymer ?
#
loop_
_entity_poly.entity_id
_entity_poly.type
_entity_poly.pdbx_seq_one_letter_code
_entity_poly.pdbx_strand_id
1 'polypeptide(L)'
;MEKLKVAFAKNIQELRKSRNLTQTELAEKLNYSDKSVSKWERGESIPDVASVKAIADYFGVSVDYLLEEEHDEKPSEALSPRVIKNRRTISLLATMLVWLIATVMFVCFASTKVFDESWMVFVYAVPASLTVLLIFNSIWGKDKHNFFIISGLVWSILATLYLSLYQIANNFWLIFIIGIPAEIIIILWSNIKTKK
;
A
#
# COMPACT_ATOMS: atom_id res chain seq x y z
N MET A 1 -26.01 5.74 28.51
CA MET A 1 -26.38 6.66 27.39
C MET A 1 -25.55 7.95 27.44
N GLU A 2 -25.43 8.62 28.60
CA GLU A 2 -24.64 9.86 28.77
C GLU A 2 -23.14 9.65 28.37
N LYS A 3 -22.52 8.62 28.90
CA LYS A 3 -21.12 8.27 28.60
C LYS A 3 -20.86 8.08 27.10
N LEU A 4 -21.76 7.38 26.40
CA LEU A 4 -21.65 7.19 24.93
C LEU A 4 -21.74 8.51 24.17
N LYS A 5 -22.53 9.46 24.61
CA LYS A 5 -22.63 10.79 23.99
C LYS A 5 -21.32 11.57 24.15
N VAL A 6 -20.74 11.51 25.34
CA VAL A 6 -19.48 12.21 25.66
C VAL A 6 -18.33 11.59 24.83
N ALA A 7 -18.21 10.25 24.81
CA ALA A 7 -17.21 9.55 24.03
C ALA A 7 -17.33 9.89 22.54
N PHE A 8 -18.53 9.76 21.98
CA PHE A 8 -18.80 10.06 20.58
C PHE A 8 -18.45 11.53 20.23
N ALA A 9 -18.88 12.48 21.08
CA ALA A 9 -18.61 13.90 20.86
C ALA A 9 -17.12 14.22 20.83
N LYS A 10 -16.35 13.67 21.79
CA LYS A 10 -14.90 13.82 21.84
C LYS A 10 -14.23 13.24 20.60
N ASN A 11 -14.57 12.00 20.24
CA ASN A 11 -13.92 11.28 19.16
C ASN A 11 -14.20 11.92 17.80
N ILE A 12 -15.46 12.31 17.50
CA ILE A 12 -15.78 12.97 16.23
C ILE A 12 -15.10 14.33 16.11
N GLN A 13 -14.99 15.09 17.20
CA GLN A 13 -14.29 16.37 17.21
C GLN A 13 -12.79 16.20 16.95
N GLU A 14 -12.15 15.22 17.60
CA GLU A 14 -10.74 14.90 17.39
C GLU A 14 -10.45 14.46 15.96
N LEU A 15 -11.27 13.56 15.41
CA LEU A 15 -11.16 13.08 14.03
C LEU A 15 -11.36 14.21 13.01
N ARG A 16 -12.32 15.11 13.24
CA ARG A 16 -12.51 16.28 12.37
C ARG A 16 -11.30 17.21 12.40
N LYS A 17 -10.82 17.55 13.61
CA LYS A 17 -9.65 18.42 13.80
C LYS A 17 -8.38 17.81 13.17
N SER A 18 -8.18 16.50 13.29
CA SER A 18 -7.03 15.81 12.68
C SER A 18 -6.99 15.93 11.16
N ARG A 19 -8.15 16.11 10.53
CA ARG A 19 -8.28 16.35 9.08
C ARG A 19 -8.37 17.83 8.70
N ASN A 20 -8.19 18.73 9.65
CA ASN A 20 -8.31 20.20 9.47
C ASN A 20 -9.66 20.62 8.86
N LEU A 21 -10.75 19.93 9.20
CA LEU A 21 -12.09 20.24 8.70
C LEU A 21 -12.82 21.18 9.66
N THR A 22 -13.61 22.10 9.12
CA THR A 22 -14.62 22.85 9.87
C THR A 22 -15.87 21.97 10.10
N GLN A 23 -16.74 22.37 11.03
CA GLN A 23 -18.01 21.66 11.26
C GLN A 23 -18.89 21.66 10.02
N THR A 24 -18.92 22.77 9.28
CA THR A 24 -19.67 22.93 8.03
C THR A 24 -19.14 21.98 6.94
N GLU A 25 -17.83 21.93 6.75
CA GLU A 25 -17.22 21.03 5.75
C GLU A 25 -17.45 19.55 6.08
N LEU A 26 -17.43 19.18 7.38
CA LEU A 26 -17.77 17.83 7.79
C LEU A 26 -19.26 17.52 7.51
N ALA A 27 -20.14 18.46 7.81
CA ALA A 27 -21.57 18.33 7.55
C ALA A 27 -21.85 18.12 6.06
N GLU A 28 -21.26 18.91 5.17
CA GLU A 28 -21.37 18.76 3.72
C GLU A 28 -20.91 17.38 3.25
N LYS A 29 -19.75 16.90 3.76
CA LYS A 29 -19.19 15.59 3.37
C LYS A 29 -20.05 14.42 3.83
N LEU A 30 -20.78 14.57 4.90
CA LEU A 30 -21.67 13.55 5.46
C LEU A 30 -23.13 13.70 4.99
N ASN A 31 -23.45 14.72 4.21
CA ASN A 31 -24.80 15.11 3.80
C ASN A 31 -25.73 15.40 4.99
N TYR A 32 -25.21 16.08 6.01
CA TYR A 32 -25.95 16.54 7.20
C TYR A 32 -25.91 18.05 7.33
N SER A 33 -26.74 18.60 8.22
CA SER A 33 -26.66 20.02 8.57
C SER A 33 -25.49 20.31 9.53
N ASP A 34 -24.91 21.51 9.42
CA ASP A 34 -23.94 22.04 10.38
C ASP A 34 -24.43 21.99 11.82
N LYS A 35 -25.74 22.28 12.02
CA LYS A 35 -26.42 22.19 13.32
C LYS A 35 -26.40 20.76 13.89
N SER A 36 -26.54 19.75 13.04
CA SER A 36 -26.48 18.35 13.47
C SER A 36 -25.07 17.99 13.96
N VAL A 37 -24.05 18.30 13.18
CA VAL A 37 -22.65 18.06 13.56
C VAL A 37 -22.28 18.81 14.83
N SER A 38 -22.73 20.07 14.96
CA SER A 38 -22.52 20.88 16.16
C SER A 38 -23.16 20.26 17.41
N LYS A 39 -24.38 19.71 17.31
CA LYS A 39 -25.03 19.00 18.41
C LYS A 39 -24.30 17.73 18.80
N TRP A 40 -23.80 16.99 17.81
CA TRP A 40 -23.02 15.78 18.06
C TRP A 40 -21.72 16.09 18.80
N GLU A 41 -20.99 17.10 18.37
CA GLU A 41 -19.73 17.49 19.00
C GLU A 41 -19.89 18.12 20.41
N ARG A 42 -21.09 18.62 20.72
CA ARG A 42 -21.43 19.08 22.08
C ARG A 42 -21.98 17.96 22.96
N GLY A 43 -22.16 16.76 22.44
CA GLY A 43 -22.71 15.63 23.20
C GLY A 43 -24.23 15.77 23.49
N GLU A 44 -24.94 16.68 22.83
CA GLU A 44 -26.37 16.86 22.97
C GLU A 44 -27.18 15.72 22.39
N SER A 45 -26.69 15.13 21.27
CA SER A 45 -27.32 14.01 20.60
C SER A 45 -26.28 13.09 19.98
N ILE A 46 -26.64 11.82 19.76
CA ILE A 46 -25.92 10.87 18.94
C ILE A 46 -26.73 10.67 17.66
N PRO A 47 -26.09 10.58 16.48
CA PRO A 47 -26.77 10.18 15.25
C PRO A 47 -27.31 8.74 15.33
N ASP A 48 -28.17 8.36 14.41
CA ASP A 48 -28.61 6.97 14.28
C ASP A 48 -27.46 6.03 13.92
N VAL A 49 -27.67 4.73 14.05
CA VAL A 49 -26.64 3.70 13.82
C VAL A 49 -26.11 3.73 12.37
N ALA A 50 -26.97 4.03 11.40
CA ALA A 50 -26.55 4.12 9.99
C ALA A 50 -25.61 5.31 9.79
N SER A 51 -25.93 6.43 10.41
CA SER A 51 -25.09 7.65 10.41
C SER A 51 -23.77 7.46 11.14
N VAL A 52 -23.77 6.79 12.30
CA VAL A 52 -22.53 6.44 13.03
C VAL A 52 -21.63 5.59 12.17
N LYS A 53 -22.19 4.61 11.46
CA LYS A 53 -21.44 3.77 10.52
C LYS A 53 -20.87 4.58 9.35
N ALA A 54 -21.67 5.48 8.77
CA ALA A 54 -21.20 6.35 7.69
C ALA A 54 -20.06 7.28 8.13
N ILE A 55 -20.13 7.79 9.38
CA ILE A 55 -19.07 8.60 9.99
C ILE A 55 -17.81 7.74 10.20
N ALA A 56 -17.95 6.53 10.74
CA ALA A 56 -16.85 5.58 10.93
C ALA A 56 -16.16 5.26 9.59
N ASP A 57 -16.94 4.95 8.56
CA ASP A 57 -16.45 4.69 7.21
C ASP A 57 -15.75 5.91 6.59
N TYR A 58 -16.29 7.12 6.81
CA TYR A 58 -15.69 8.35 6.33
C TYR A 58 -14.33 8.62 6.97
N PHE A 59 -14.22 8.44 8.28
CA PHE A 59 -12.97 8.65 9.00
C PHE A 59 -12.01 7.45 8.91
N GLY A 60 -12.50 6.27 8.52
CA GLY A 60 -11.72 5.04 8.41
C GLY A 60 -11.42 4.43 9.78
N VAL A 61 -12.33 4.59 10.73
CA VAL A 61 -12.26 4.01 12.08
C VAL A 61 -13.39 2.99 12.27
N SER A 62 -13.33 2.19 13.34
CA SER A 62 -14.44 1.31 13.73
C SER A 62 -15.57 2.09 14.38
N VAL A 63 -16.79 1.52 14.39
CA VAL A 63 -17.91 2.08 15.14
C VAL A 63 -17.57 2.08 16.64
N ASP A 64 -16.92 1.04 17.14
CA ASP A 64 -16.49 0.93 18.53
C ASP A 64 -15.55 2.06 18.90
N TYR A 65 -14.61 2.42 18.02
CA TYR A 65 -13.72 3.56 18.21
C TYR A 65 -14.51 4.87 18.46
N LEU A 66 -15.60 5.09 17.74
CA LEU A 66 -16.41 6.31 17.94
C LEU A 66 -17.16 6.32 19.27
N LEU A 67 -17.40 5.16 19.88
CA LEU A 67 -18.27 5.00 21.07
C LEU A 67 -17.49 4.73 22.36
N GLU A 68 -16.19 4.45 22.31
CA GLU A 68 -15.32 4.21 23.48
C GLU A 68 -14.66 5.49 23.98
N GLU A 69 -14.48 5.61 25.31
CA GLU A 69 -13.87 6.78 25.97
C GLU A 69 -12.34 6.74 25.94
N GLU A 70 -11.75 5.55 26.02
CA GLU A 70 -10.30 5.33 26.03
C GLU A 70 -9.91 4.41 24.89
N HIS A 71 -8.94 4.83 24.09
CA HIS A 71 -8.36 4.05 23.03
C HIS A 71 -6.94 3.68 23.44
N ASP A 72 -6.67 2.39 23.63
CA ASP A 72 -5.31 1.87 23.86
C ASP A 72 -4.39 2.08 22.64
N GLU A 73 -4.98 2.35 21.48
CA GLU A 73 -4.27 2.69 20.26
C GLU A 73 -4.70 4.08 19.77
N LYS A 74 -3.70 4.95 19.47
CA LYS A 74 -3.93 6.11 18.59
C LYS A 74 -4.70 5.63 17.38
N PRO A 75 -5.63 6.47 16.78
CA PRO A 75 -6.34 6.07 15.58
C PRO A 75 -5.30 5.47 14.63
N SER A 76 -5.27 4.16 14.51
CA SER A 76 -4.47 3.54 13.49
C SER A 76 -4.99 4.24 12.26
N GLU A 77 -4.11 4.66 11.36
CA GLU A 77 -4.49 5.09 10.02
C GLU A 77 -5.17 3.91 9.33
N ALA A 78 -6.31 3.51 9.84
CA ALA A 78 -7.23 2.59 9.19
C ALA A 78 -7.76 3.38 7.98
N LEU A 79 -6.91 3.38 6.96
CA LEU A 79 -7.17 4.03 5.69
C LEU A 79 -8.52 3.54 5.21
N SER A 80 -9.41 4.48 4.93
CA SER A 80 -10.72 4.15 4.38
C SER A 80 -10.57 3.14 3.24
N PRO A 81 -11.51 2.22 3.04
CA PRO A 81 -11.45 1.23 1.96
C PRO A 81 -11.14 1.86 0.60
N ARG A 82 -11.55 3.11 0.41
CA ARG A 82 -11.29 3.91 -0.80
C ARG A 82 -9.82 4.29 -0.93
N VAL A 83 -9.14 4.65 0.16
CA VAL A 83 -7.70 4.99 0.15
C VAL A 83 -6.85 3.74 -0.08
N ILE A 84 -7.21 2.61 0.54
CA ILE A 84 -6.53 1.32 0.30
C ILE A 84 -6.70 0.89 -1.17
N LYS A 85 -7.89 1.04 -1.72
CA LYS A 85 -8.16 0.74 -3.14
C LYS A 85 -7.31 1.64 -4.05
N ASN A 86 -7.25 2.94 -3.77
CA ASN A 86 -6.45 3.88 -4.55
C ASN A 86 -4.95 3.56 -4.50
N ARG A 87 -4.41 3.21 -3.34
CA ARG A 87 -3.00 2.82 -3.17
C ARG A 87 -2.64 1.59 -4.01
N ARG A 88 -3.49 0.56 -4.01
CA ARG A 88 -3.31 -0.64 -4.86
C ARG A 88 -3.36 -0.29 -6.34
N THR A 89 -4.32 0.55 -6.73
CA THR A 89 -4.46 1.00 -8.13
C THR A 89 -3.22 1.77 -8.58
N ILE A 90 -2.68 2.66 -7.75
CA ILE A 90 -1.45 3.43 -8.06
C ILE A 90 -0.25 2.48 -8.22
N SER A 91 -0.09 1.50 -7.32
CA SER A 91 0.98 0.51 -7.42
C SER A 91 0.88 -0.32 -8.72
N LEU A 92 -0.32 -0.75 -9.09
CA LEU A 92 -0.56 -1.48 -10.35
C LEU A 92 -0.29 -0.61 -11.57
N LEU A 93 -0.74 0.65 -11.57
CA LEU A 93 -0.47 1.59 -12.68
C LEU A 93 1.02 1.84 -12.85
N ALA A 94 1.77 2.02 -11.76
CA ALA A 94 3.22 2.21 -11.81
C ALA A 94 3.93 0.97 -12.36
N THR A 95 3.50 -0.24 -11.99
CA THR A 95 4.04 -1.48 -12.54
C THR A 95 3.71 -1.63 -14.03
N MET A 96 2.49 -1.32 -14.43
CA MET A 96 2.08 -1.33 -15.84
C MET A 96 2.86 -0.33 -16.69
N LEU A 97 3.23 0.82 -16.11
CA LEU A 97 4.08 1.80 -16.79
C LEU A 97 5.45 1.23 -17.14
N VAL A 98 6.07 0.45 -16.24
CA VAL A 98 7.35 -0.23 -16.52
C VAL A 98 7.21 -1.16 -17.73
N TRP A 99 6.15 -1.96 -17.78
CA TRP A 99 5.88 -2.86 -18.90
C TRP A 99 5.57 -2.13 -20.20
N LEU A 100 4.88 -1.00 -20.15
CA LEU A 100 4.63 -0.15 -21.31
C LEU A 100 5.94 0.40 -21.87
N ILE A 101 6.83 0.91 -21.01
CA ILE A 101 8.16 1.38 -21.42
C ILE A 101 8.95 0.24 -22.06
N ALA A 102 8.97 -0.96 -21.44
CA ALA A 102 9.64 -2.13 -21.97
C ALA A 102 9.10 -2.52 -23.36
N THR A 103 7.78 -2.46 -23.56
CA THR A 103 7.15 -2.75 -24.85
C THR A 103 7.55 -1.72 -25.92
N VAL A 104 7.57 -0.43 -25.58
CA VAL A 104 8.00 0.62 -26.50
C VAL A 104 9.48 0.43 -26.89
N MET A 105 10.35 0.15 -25.91
CA MET A 105 11.77 -0.13 -26.18
C MET A 105 11.95 -1.36 -27.06
N PHE A 106 11.20 -2.44 -26.79
CA PHE A 106 11.22 -3.65 -27.62
C PHE A 106 10.86 -3.34 -29.07
N VAL A 107 9.76 -2.60 -29.31
CA VAL A 107 9.33 -2.23 -30.67
C VAL A 107 10.40 -1.38 -31.36
N CYS A 108 10.99 -0.42 -30.67
CA CYS A 108 12.06 0.41 -31.20
C CYS A 108 13.30 -0.43 -31.60
N PHE A 109 13.77 -1.31 -30.72
CA PHE A 109 14.94 -2.15 -30.99
C PHE A 109 14.68 -3.19 -32.09
N ALA A 110 13.53 -3.83 -32.10
CA ALA A 110 13.13 -4.78 -33.10
C ALA A 110 12.98 -4.11 -34.48
N SER A 111 12.49 -2.86 -34.55
CA SER A 111 12.33 -2.13 -35.81
C SER A 111 13.67 -1.63 -36.36
N THR A 112 14.60 -1.23 -35.51
CA THR A 112 15.90 -0.69 -35.91
C THR A 112 16.96 -1.78 -36.13
N LYS A 113 16.69 -3.04 -35.75
CA LYS A 113 17.63 -4.17 -35.75
C LYS A 113 18.99 -3.85 -35.12
N VAL A 114 19.01 -2.91 -34.16
CA VAL A 114 20.24 -2.52 -33.45
C VAL A 114 20.73 -3.63 -32.52
N PHE A 115 19.80 -4.44 -32.00
CA PHE A 115 20.11 -5.55 -31.11
C PHE A 115 19.42 -6.84 -31.65
N ASP A 116 20.18 -7.90 -31.86
CA ASP A 116 19.64 -9.19 -32.27
C ASP A 116 18.71 -9.81 -31.23
N GLU A 117 18.94 -9.52 -29.95
CA GLU A 117 18.22 -10.06 -28.81
C GLU A 117 17.26 -9.02 -28.18
N SER A 118 16.43 -8.34 -28.99
CA SER A 118 15.51 -7.28 -28.55
C SER A 118 14.56 -7.73 -27.44
N TRP A 119 14.21 -9.02 -27.37
CA TRP A 119 13.35 -9.59 -26.32
C TRP A 119 13.93 -9.50 -24.90
N MET A 120 15.25 -9.34 -24.75
CA MET A 120 15.92 -9.17 -23.46
C MET A 120 15.38 -7.97 -22.66
N VAL A 121 14.80 -6.97 -23.33
CA VAL A 121 14.15 -5.83 -22.66
C VAL A 121 13.09 -6.30 -21.67
N PHE A 122 12.33 -7.34 -22.00
CA PHE A 122 11.32 -7.90 -21.10
C PHE A 122 11.96 -8.60 -19.89
N VAL A 123 13.10 -9.23 -20.06
CA VAL A 123 13.85 -9.85 -18.95
C VAL A 123 14.29 -8.80 -17.96
N TYR A 124 14.81 -7.64 -18.42
CA TYR A 124 15.19 -6.52 -17.56
C TYR A 124 13.98 -5.84 -16.91
N ALA A 125 12.81 -5.87 -17.55
CA ALA A 125 11.59 -5.30 -16.99
C ALA A 125 11.09 -6.05 -15.74
N VAL A 126 11.42 -7.34 -15.57
CA VAL A 126 10.99 -8.15 -14.42
C VAL A 126 11.58 -7.60 -13.11
N PRO A 127 12.91 -7.53 -12.90
CA PRO A 127 13.47 -6.97 -11.67
C PRO A 127 13.09 -5.49 -11.48
N ALA A 128 12.97 -4.70 -12.55
CA ALA A 128 12.51 -3.31 -12.48
C ALA A 128 11.08 -3.23 -11.92
N SER A 129 10.15 -4.06 -12.42
CA SER A 129 8.77 -4.09 -11.93
C SER A 129 8.66 -4.55 -10.47
N LEU A 130 9.47 -5.56 -10.06
CA LEU A 130 9.53 -6.02 -8.68
C LEU A 130 10.10 -4.95 -7.74
N THR A 131 11.08 -4.17 -8.20
CA THR A 131 11.62 -3.03 -7.43
C THR A 131 10.55 -1.97 -7.19
N VAL A 132 9.77 -1.61 -8.22
CA VAL A 132 8.65 -0.68 -8.09
C VAL A 132 7.61 -1.22 -7.10
N LEU A 133 7.24 -2.49 -7.20
CA LEU A 133 6.32 -3.14 -6.25
C LEU A 133 6.86 -3.14 -4.82
N LEU A 134 8.17 -3.38 -4.63
CA LEU A 134 8.81 -3.35 -3.32
C LEU A 134 8.73 -1.96 -2.68
N ILE A 135 9.01 -0.91 -3.46
CA ILE A 135 8.95 0.49 -2.99
C ILE A 135 7.52 0.80 -2.50
N PHE A 136 6.51 0.55 -3.33
CA PHE A 136 5.13 0.83 -2.94
C PHE A 136 4.64 -0.03 -1.79
N ASN A 137 5.04 -1.31 -1.74
CA ASN A 137 4.68 -2.19 -0.64
C ASN A 137 5.40 -1.81 0.67
N SER A 138 6.61 -1.28 0.59
CA SER A 138 7.34 -0.76 1.76
C SER A 138 6.73 0.51 2.32
N ILE A 139 6.20 1.40 1.45
CA ILE A 139 5.59 2.68 1.86
C ILE A 139 4.15 2.47 2.37
N TRP A 140 3.36 1.60 1.74
CA TRP A 140 1.92 1.48 1.98
C TRP A 140 1.44 0.08 2.38
N GLY A 141 2.29 -0.92 2.28
CA GLY A 141 1.93 -2.32 2.49
C GLY A 141 2.24 -2.84 3.88
N LYS A 142 1.89 -4.11 4.09
CA LYS A 142 2.26 -4.85 5.30
C LYS A 142 3.60 -5.56 5.06
N ASP A 143 4.47 -5.53 6.04
CA ASP A 143 5.83 -6.14 5.99
C ASP A 143 5.85 -7.61 5.55
N LYS A 144 4.77 -8.36 5.81
CA LYS A 144 4.66 -9.79 5.44
C LYS A 144 4.83 -10.07 3.94
N HIS A 145 4.43 -9.14 3.06
CA HIS A 145 4.53 -9.31 1.61
C HIS A 145 5.91 -8.94 1.07
N ASN A 146 6.68 -8.14 1.81
CA ASN A 146 8.02 -7.74 1.40
C ASN A 146 8.96 -8.93 1.22
N PHE A 147 8.81 -9.96 2.05
CA PHE A 147 9.59 -11.20 1.94
C PHE A 147 9.49 -11.81 0.53
N PHE A 148 8.27 -12.04 0.04
CA PHE A 148 8.06 -12.66 -1.27
C PHE A 148 8.56 -11.79 -2.42
N ILE A 149 8.41 -10.46 -2.30
CA ILE A 149 8.87 -9.53 -3.34
C ILE A 149 10.41 -9.48 -3.37
N ILE A 150 11.08 -9.47 -2.21
CA ILE A 150 12.55 -9.47 -2.12
C ILE A 150 13.12 -10.79 -2.65
N SER A 151 12.53 -11.93 -2.26
CA SER A 151 12.93 -13.24 -2.79
C SER A 151 12.79 -13.29 -4.31
N GLY A 152 11.63 -12.90 -4.85
CA GLY A 152 11.42 -12.82 -6.30
C GLY A 152 12.40 -11.87 -7.00
N LEU A 153 12.75 -10.75 -6.36
CA LEU A 153 13.72 -9.79 -6.90
C LEU A 153 15.13 -10.39 -6.98
N VAL A 154 15.59 -11.09 -5.96
CA VAL A 154 16.91 -11.76 -5.96
C VAL A 154 16.97 -12.78 -7.10
N TRP A 155 15.98 -13.65 -7.21
CA TRP A 155 15.95 -14.67 -8.28
C TRP A 155 15.82 -14.04 -9.67
N SER A 156 15.05 -12.97 -9.84
CA SER A 156 14.93 -12.28 -11.12
C SER A 156 16.24 -11.60 -11.54
N ILE A 157 16.99 -11.02 -10.59
CA ILE A 157 18.32 -10.45 -10.87
C ILE A 157 19.29 -11.55 -11.29
N LEU A 158 19.34 -12.69 -10.60
CA LEU A 158 20.20 -13.81 -10.96
C LEU A 158 19.87 -14.36 -12.35
N ALA A 159 18.58 -14.50 -12.65
CA ALA A 159 18.13 -14.94 -13.98
C ALA A 159 18.51 -13.94 -15.08
N THR A 160 18.35 -12.65 -14.81
CA THR A 160 18.74 -11.58 -15.74
C THR A 160 20.24 -11.59 -16.01
N LEU A 161 21.05 -11.72 -14.96
CA LEU A 161 22.52 -11.83 -15.09
C LEU A 161 22.92 -13.08 -15.87
N TYR A 162 22.31 -14.23 -15.54
CA TYR A 162 22.59 -15.48 -16.25
C TYR A 162 22.29 -15.35 -17.75
N LEU A 163 21.12 -14.84 -18.14
CA LEU A 163 20.74 -14.68 -19.53
C LEU A 163 21.63 -13.67 -20.27
N SER A 164 22.05 -12.60 -19.60
CA SER A 164 22.96 -11.60 -20.18
C SER A 164 24.37 -12.20 -20.41
N LEU A 165 24.87 -13.00 -19.48
CA LEU A 165 26.18 -13.63 -19.57
C LEU A 165 26.19 -14.85 -20.46
N TYR A 166 25.08 -15.54 -20.66
CA TYR A 166 24.93 -16.69 -21.53
C TYR A 166 25.28 -16.37 -22.98
N GLN A 167 25.08 -15.13 -23.40
CA GLN A 167 25.49 -14.66 -24.77
C GLN A 167 27.00 -14.54 -24.91
N ILE A 168 27.74 -14.40 -23.79
CA ILE A 168 29.19 -14.21 -23.81
C ILE A 168 29.92 -15.55 -23.60
N ALA A 169 29.39 -16.43 -22.73
CA ALA A 169 29.99 -17.73 -22.45
C ALA A 169 28.95 -18.70 -21.87
N ASN A 170 29.01 -19.97 -22.35
CA ASN A 170 27.96 -20.98 -22.18
C ASN A 170 27.86 -21.66 -20.81
N ASN A 171 28.58 -21.23 -19.77
CA ASN A 171 28.69 -22.05 -18.55
C ASN A 171 28.54 -21.29 -17.20
N PHE A 172 27.69 -20.27 -17.16
CA PHE A 172 27.47 -19.48 -15.95
C PHE A 172 26.29 -19.93 -15.04
N TRP A 173 25.74 -21.12 -15.26
CA TRP A 173 24.61 -21.62 -14.44
C TRP A 173 24.92 -21.67 -12.94
N LEU A 174 26.21 -21.77 -12.56
CA LEU A 174 26.66 -21.73 -11.15
C LEU A 174 26.27 -20.44 -10.42
N ILE A 175 25.88 -19.37 -11.13
CA ILE A 175 25.43 -18.12 -10.52
C ILE A 175 24.18 -18.33 -9.65
N PHE A 176 23.34 -19.31 -9.98
CA PHE A 176 22.15 -19.65 -9.19
C PHE A 176 22.50 -20.23 -7.81
N ILE A 177 23.71 -20.77 -7.61
CA ILE A 177 24.15 -21.26 -6.30
C ILE A 177 24.23 -20.10 -5.30
N ILE A 178 24.52 -18.87 -5.75
CA ILE A 178 24.55 -17.65 -4.91
C ILE A 178 23.15 -17.35 -4.37
N GLY A 179 22.10 -17.71 -5.08
CA GLY A 179 20.72 -17.52 -4.65
C GLY A 179 20.38 -18.28 -3.37
N ILE A 180 20.97 -19.45 -3.12
CA ILE A 180 20.66 -20.28 -1.96
C ILE A 180 21.05 -19.57 -0.63
N PRO A 181 22.28 -19.12 -0.41
CA PRO A 181 22.63 -18.39 0.81
C PRO A 181 21.91 -17.05 0.92
N ALA A 182 21.65 -16.37 -0.19
CA ALA A 182 20.86 -15.13 -0.20
C ALA A 182 19.44 -15.38 0.33
N GLU A 183 18.77 -16.44 -0.13
CA GLU A 183 17.43 -16.82 0.34
C GLU A 183 17.42 -17.18 1.83
N ILE A 184 18.41 -17.90 2.31
CA ILE A 184 18.57 -18.23 3.75
C ILE A 184 18.66 -16.94 4.58
N ILE A 185 19.44 -15.95 4.14
CA ILE A 185 19.58 -14.66 4.84
C ILE A 185 18.22 -13.93 4.88
N ILE A 186 17.48 -13.92 3.78
CA ILE A 186 16.16 -13.28 3.70
C ILE A 186 15.17 -13.94 4.66
N ILE A 187 15.15 -15.28 4.71
CA ILE A 187 14.30 -16.06 5.63
C ILE A 187 14.62 -15.74 7.09
N LEU A 188 15.92 -15.76 7.46
CA LEU A 188 16.35 -15.46 8.81
C LEU A 188 16.00 -14.03 9.22
N TRP A 189 16.18 -13.07 8.33
CA TRP A 189 15.83 -11.66 8.59
C TRP A 189 14.32 -11.47 8.76
N SER A 190 13.52 -12.13 7.94
CA SER A 190 12.07 -12.13 8.07
C SER A 190 11.60 -12.66 9.43
N ASN A 191 12.22 -13.73 9.93
CA ASN A 191 11.89 -14.34 11.22
C ASN A 191 12.25 -13.44 12.43
N ILE A 192 13.32 -12.65 12.33
CA ILE A 192 13.71 -11.69 13.37
C ILE A 192 12.68 -10.57 13.48
N LYS A 193 12.17 -10.09 12.34
CA LYS A 193 11.22 -8.98 12.28
C LYS A 193 9.80 -9.35 12.77
N THR A 194 9.43 -10.62 12.67
CA THR A 194 8.11 -11.11 13.14
C THR A 194 8.05 -11.35 14.65
N LYS A 195 9.16 -11.31 15.39
CA LYS A 195 9.24 -11.51 16.85
C LYS A 195 9.22 -10.19 17.66
N LYS A 196 9.14 -9.05 17.02
CA LYS A 196 8.91 -7.73 17.63
C LYS A 196 7.48 -7.26 17.36
#